data_8e50f1914dd32c357e2048d38e66ba58
#
_entry.id   8e50f1914dd32c357e2048d38e66ba58
#
_cell.length_a   1.000
_cell.length_b   1.000
_cell.length_c   1.000
_cell.angle_alpha   90.00
_cell.angle_beta   90.00
_cell.angle_gamma   90.00
#
_symmetry.space_group_name_H-M   'P 1'
#
loop_
_entity.id
_entity.type
_entity.pdbx_description
1 polymer ?
#
loop_
_entity_poly.entity_id
_entity_poly.type
_entity_poly.pdbx_seq_one_letter_code
_entity_poly.pdbx_strand_id
1 'polypeptide(L)'
;MKIVIVGCGRVGASVAEAYDQKGHEVLVLDILTAAFDRLPSSFGGIALRGDGTDEDVLKRAGAEGADVFLALTEGDNRNVMAAQLAAEELGIERVIAKINDPLRAKAYAELGIATLCRTGLMVDAIDHYLGFPSSGLPGMLAPTGHHEAHHDRASRPATNAAGSLTTVGGGQSSSESTTSATVPNAGPTTPQEA
;
A
#
# COMPACT_ATOMS: atom_id res chain seq x y z
N MET A 1 12.06 3.17 18.49
CA MET A 1 11.61 2.46 17.27
C MET A 1 11.41 3.47 16.19
N LYS A 2 11.66 3.08 14.96
CA LYS A 2 11.32 3.84 13.76
C LYS A 2 9.96 3.38 13.22
N ILE A 3 9.01 4.30 13.12
CA ILE A 3 7.62 4.01 12.77
C ILE A 3 7.24 4.82 11.53
N VAL A 4 6.77 4.13 10.49
CA VAL A 4 6.29 4.75 9.26
C VAL A 4 4.76 4.69 9.25
N ILE A 5 4.12 5.83 8.97
CA ILE A 5 2.67 5.98 8.90
C ILE A 5 2.29 6.53 7.53
N VAL A 6 1.51 5.78 6.78
CA VAL A 6 0.93 6.23 5.50
C VAL A 6 -0.51 6.64 5.73
N GLY A 7 -0.79 7.92 5.51
CA GLY A 7 -2.08 8.57 5.76
C GLY A 7 -2.08 9.43 7.02
N CYS A 8 -2.11 10.76 6.85
CA CYS A 8 -2.22 11.75 7.92
C CYS A 8 -3.66 12.21 8.16
N GLY A 9 -4.61 11.25 8.16
CA GLY A 9 -5.98 11.49 8.57
C GLY A 9 -6.10 11.60 10.10
N ARG A 10 -7.33 11.64 10.63
CA ARG A 10 -7.57 11.73 12.09
C ARG A 10 -6.82 10.66 12.88
N VAL A 11 -6.91 9.40 12.46
CA VAL A 11 -6.23 8.29 13.12
C VAL A 11 -4.72 8.39 12.98
N GLY A 12 -4.23 8.60 11.74
CA GLY A 12 -2.80 8.67 11.47
C GLY A 12 -2.10 9.80 12.23
N ALA A 13 -2.69 11.00 12.25
CA ALA A 13 -2.14 12.13 12.99
C ALA A 13 -2.12 11.87 14.51
N SER A 14 -3.21 11.32 15.07
CA SER A 14 -3.24 11.00 16.51
C SER A 14 -2.24 9.92 16.90
N VAL A 15 -2.05 8.91 16.05
CA VAL A 15 -1.04 7.86 16.26
C VAL A 15 0.37 8.44 16.15
N ALA A 16 0.62 9.30 15.15
CA ALA A 16 1.90 9.98 14.97
C ALA A 16 2.27 10.79 16.20
N GLU A 17 1.37 11.64 16.68
CA GLU A 17 1.56 12.43 17.89
C GLU A 17 1.85 11.56 19.11
N ALA A 18 1.04 10.52 19.34
CA ALA A 18 1.18 9.66 20.50
C ALA A 18 2.51 8.89 20.53
N TYR A 19 3.05 8.53 19.38
CA TYR A 19 4.34 7.82 19.32
C TYR A 19 5.54 8.77 19.32
N ASP A 20 5.41 9.95 18.73
CA ASP A 20 6.41 11.01 18.86
C ASP A 20 6.60 11.43 20.32
N GLN A 21 5.50 11.64 21.07
CA GLN A 21 5.54 11.94 22.51
C GLN A 21 6.19 10.84 23.36
N LYS A 22 6.18 9.59 22.88
CA LYS A 22 6.86 8.46 23.52
C LYS A 22 8.34 8.36 23.15
N GLY A 23 8.86 9.30 22.33
CA GLY A 23 10.26 9.34 21.90
C GLY A 23 10.59 8.35 20.78
N HIS A 24 9.61 7.96 19.97
CA HIS A 24 9.85 7.17 18.78
C HIS A 24 10.19 8.07 17.58
N GLU A 25 10.98 7.57 16.65
CA GLU A 25 11.22 8.20 15.35
C GLU A 25 9.99 7.96 14.46
N VAL A 26 9.24 9.02 14.15
CA VAL A 26 7.99 8.91 13.39
C VAL A 26 8.13 9.58 12.04
N LEU A 27 7.85 8.83 10.97
CA LEU A 27 7.74 9.32 9.60
C LEU A 27 6.27 9.22 9.15
N VAL A 28 5.69 10.34 8.74
CA VAL A 28 4.31 10.39 8.23
C VAL A 28 4.32 10.74 6.76
N LEU A 29 3.66 9.94 5.93
CA LEU A 29 3.43 10.23 4.50
C LEU A 29 1.94 10.47 4.24
N ASP A 30 1.64 11.48 3.43
CA ASP A 30 0.31 11.69 2.85
C ASP A 30 0.44 12.34 1.47
N ILE A 31 -0.51 12.04 0.57
CA ILE A 31 -0.56 12.65 -0.76
C ILE A 31 -0.99 14.12 -0.72
N LEU A 32 -1.66 14.54 0.35
CA LEU A 32 -2.19 15.88 0.55
C LEU A 32 -1.39 16.62 1.61
N THR A 33 -0.72 17.69 1.25
CA THR A 33 0.03 18.53 2.20
C THR A 33 -0.87 19.09 3.32
N ALA A 34 -2.11 19.46 2.99
CA ALA A 34 -3.08 19.95 3.97
C ALA A 34 -3.48 18.90 5.04
N ALA A 35 -3.17 17.62 4.82
CA ALA A 35 -3.40 16.59 5.83
C ALA A 35 -2.51 16.80 7.06
N PHE A 36 -1.33 17.38 6.89
CA PHE A 36 -0.37 17.63 7.96
C PHE A 36 -0.78 18.75 8.93
N ASP A 37 -1.76 19.57 8.57
CA ASP A 37 -2.36 20.57 9.47
C ASP A 37 -3.00 19.93 10.73
N ARG A 38 -3.19 18.61 10.73
CA ARG A 38 -3.68 17.82 11.87
C ARG A 38 -2.60 17.46 12.87
N LEU A 39 -1.34 17.55 12.48
CA LEU A 39 -0.23 17.33 13.40
C LEU A 39 -0.07 18.55 14.31
N PRO A 40 0.19 18.35 15.62
CA PRO A 40 0.42 19.46 16.51
C PRO A 40 1.73 20.19 16.16
N SER A 41 1.83 21.45 16.50
CA SER A 41 3.06 22.24 16.29
C SER A 41 4.27 21.70 17.07
N SER A 42 4.03 20.86 18.08
CA SER A 42 5.05 20.17 18.86
C SER A 42 5.52 18.85 18.24
N PHE A 43 4.95 18.42 17.11
CA PHE A 43 5.36 17.17 16.45
C PHE A 43 6.81 17.26 15.99
N GLY A 44 7.66 16.41 16.56
CA GLY A 44 9.09 16.35 16.30
C GLY A 44 9.50 15.38 15.20
N GLY A 45 8.56 14.58 14.70
CA GLY A 45 8.80 13.62 13.62
C GLY A 45 8.90 14.26 12.24
N ILE A 46 8.94 13.44 11.20
CA ILE A 46 9.07 13.86 9.81
C ILE A 46 7.70 13.71 9.12
N ALA A 47 7.22 14.77 8.47
CA ALA A 47 6.02 14.74 7.64
C ALA A 47 6.38 15.03 6.18
N LEU A 48 6.15 14.07 5.27
CA LEU A 48 6.51 14.17 3.87
C LEU A 48 5.30 13.93 2.97
N ARG A 49 5.17 14.78 1.94
CA ARG A 49 4.19 14.53 0.89
C ARG A 49 4.68 13.40 0.00
N GLY A 50 3.87 12.34 -0.15
CA GLY A 50 4.20 11.20 -0.99
C GLY A 50 3.05 10.20 -1.10
N ASP A 51 3.10 9.38 -2.16
CA ASP A 51 2.20 8.24 -2.30
C ASP A 51 2.84 7.02 -1.62
N GLY A 52 2.22 6.52 -0.55
CA GLY A 52 2.70 5.35 0.17
C GLY A 52 2.48 4.01 -0.57
N THR A 53 1.92 4.04 -1.77
CA THR A 53 1.82 2.87 -2.66
C THR A 53 2.90 2.88 -3.75
N ASP A 54 3.85 3.81 -3.67
CA ASP A 54 5.00 3.92 -4.55
C ASP A 54 6.27 3.56 -3.77
N GLU A 55 6.93 2.49 -4.19
CA GLU A 55 8.14 1.95 -3.54
C GLU A 55 9.28 2.96 -3.53
N ASP A 56 9.51 3.66 -4.63
CA ASP A 56 10.58 4.66 -4.74
C ASP A 56 10.32 5.85 -3.81
N VAL A 57 9.05 6.23 -3.64
CA VAL A 57 8.64 7.26 -2.68
C VAL A 57 8.92 6.80 -1.25
N LEU A 58 8.56 5.59 -0.89
CA LEU A 58 8.82 5.03 0.44
C LEU A 58 10.32 4.95 0.73
N LYS A 59 11.14 4.49 -0.22
CA LYS A 59 12.60 4.43 -0.08
C LYS A 59 13.21 5.81 0.08
N ARG A 60 12.86 6.77 -0.77
CA ARG A 60 13.34 8.15 -0.66
C ARG A 60 12.91 8.85 0.62
N ALA A 61 11.73 8.52 1.14
CA ALA A 61 11.26 9.02 2.42
C ALA A 61 12.02 8.40 3.61
N GLY A 62 12.83 7.37 3.37
CA GLY A 62 13.59 6.69 4.39
C GLY A 62 12.79 5.63 5.13
N ALA A 63 11.80 5.00 4.50
CA ALA A 63 11.01 3.94 5.14
C ALA A 63 11.79 2.63 5.37
N GLU A 64 12.90 2.43 4.65
CA GLU A 64 13.76 1.27 4.84
C GLU A 64 14.29 1.18 6.28
N GLY A 65 14.33 -0.03 6.80
CA GLY A 65 14.78 -0.29 8.17
C GLY A 65 13.81 0.20 9.26
N ALA A 66 12.56 0.49 8.92
CA ALA A 66 11.55 0.79 9.93
C ALA A 66 11.17 -0.45 10.75
N ASP A 67 10.92 -0.26 12.02
CA ASP A 67 10.46 -1.32 12.94
C ASP A 67 8.98 -1.63 12.76
N VAL A 68 8.19 -0.64 12.33
CA VAL A 68 6.73 -0.73 12.19
C VAL A 68 6.26 0.10 11.00
N PHE A 69 5.32 -0.43 10.24
CA PHE A 69 4.64 0.26 9.16
C PHE A 69 3.12 0.21 9.34
N LEU A 70 2.48 1.37 9.26
CA LEU A 70 1.05 1.54 9.48
C LEU A 70 0.41 2.18 8.23
N ALA A 71 -0.41 1.43 7.51
CA ALA A 71 -1.20 1.94 6.38
C ALA A 71 -2.59 2.37 6.87
N LEU A 72 -2.79 3.68 7.06
CA LEU A 72 -3.97 4.27 7.71
C LEU A 72 -4.75 5.24 6.83
N THR A 73 -4.64 5.13 5.50
CA THR A 73 -5.40 5.99 4.55
C THR A 73 -6.89 5.66 4.57
N GLU A 74 -7.71 6.41 3.83
CA GLU A 74 -9.16 6.15 3.73
C GLU A 74 -9.49 4.94 2.84
N GLY A 75 -8.59 4.51 1.94
CA GLY A 75 -8.85 3.44 0.97
C GLY A 75 -8.30 2.08 1.39
N ASP A 76 -9.15 1.07 1.53
CA ASP A 76 -8.74 -0.30 1.89
C ASP A 76 -7.71 -0.87 0.91
N ASN A 77 -7.93 -0.74 -0.40
CA ASN A 77 -6.99 -1.24 -1.43
C ASN A 77 -5.63 -0.55 -1.34
N ARG A 78 -5.63 0.77 -1.09
CA ARG A 78 -4.38 1.53 -0.92
C ARG A 78 -3.62 1.07 0.33
N ASN A 79 -4.33 0.82 1.41
CA ASN A 79 -3.72 0.34 2.65
C ASN A 79 -3.13 -1.06 2.50
N VAL A 80 -3.82 -1.96 1.79
CA VAL A 80 -3.31 -3.30 1.49
C VAL A 80 -2.07 -3.22 0.61
N MET A 81 -2.11 -2.43 -0.47
CA MET A 81 -0.98 -2.28 -1.39
C MET A 81 0.25 -1.69 -0.68
N ALA A 82 0.07 -0.64 0.11
CA ALA A 82 1.16 -0.06 0.90
C ALA A 82 1.74 -1.05 1.92
N ALA A 83 0.87 -1.84 2.57
CA ALA A 83 1.28 -2.86 3.52
C ALA A 83 2.09 -3.99 2.86
N GLN A 84 1.66 -4.46 1.69
CA GLN A 84 2.39 -5.48 0.93
C GLN A 84 3.76 -4.97 0.47
N LEU A 85 3.84 -3.75 -0.08
CA LEU A 85 5.12 -3.14 -0.44
C LEU A 85 6.06 -3.04 0.77
N ALA A 86 5.54 -2.63 1.93
CA ALA A 86 6.34 -2.52 3.14
C ALA A 86 6.88 -3.88 3.62
N ALA A 87 6.06 -4.92 3.57
CA ALA A 87 6.45 -6.26 3.99
C ALA A 87 7.39 -6.94 2.99
N GLU A 88 7.06 -6.90 1.70
CA GLU A 88 7.74 -7.71 0.67
C GLU A 88 8.98 -7.01 0.09
N GLU A 89 8.91 -5.70 -0.17
CA GLU A 89 9.99 -4.96 -0.83
C GLU A 89 10.91 -4.23 0.17
N LEU A 90 10.35 -3.75 1.29
CA LEU A 90 11.15 -3.07 2.33
C LEU A 90 11.55 -3.99 3.49
N GLY A 91 11.02 -5.23 3.54
CA GLY A 91 11.34 -6.22 4.55
C GLY A 91 10.91 -5.84 5.98
N ILE A 92 9.84 -5.04 6.12
CA ILE A 92 9.36 -4.61 7.42
C ILE A 92 8.47 -5.71 8.02
N GLU A 93 8.86 -6.25 9.18
CA GLU A 93 8.17 -7.39 9.78
C GLU A 93 6.83 -7.03 10.41
N ARG A 94 6.71 -5.83 10.98
CA ARG A 94 5.49 -5.39 11.69
C ARG A 94 4.71 -4.40 10.84
N VAL A 95 3.80 -4.93 10.04
CA VAL A 95 2.99 -4.15 9.12
C VAL A 95 1.52 -4.30 9.46
N ILE A 96 0.79 -3.18 9.54
CA ILE A 96 -0.65 -3.16 9.80
C ILE A 96 -1.36 -2.36 8.73
N ALA A 97 -2.42 -2.94 8.14
CA ALA A 97 -3.31 -2.26 7.21
C ALA A 97 -4.68 -1.97 7.85
N LYS A 98 -5.11 -0.71 7.84
CA LYS A 98 -6.48 -0.35 8.19
C LYS A 98 -7.42 -0.80 7.08
N ILE A 99 -8.41 -1.61 7.42
CA ILE A 99 -9.47 -2.10 6.53
C ILE A 99 -10.81 -1.73 7.14
N ASN A 100 -11.70 -1.11 6.36
CA ASN A 100 -13.01 -0.68 6.87
C ASN A 100 -14.07 -1.79 6.79
N ASP A 101 -13.95 -2.68 5.80
CA ASP A 101 -14.86 -3.80 5.57
C ASP A 101 -14.42 -5.04 6.37
N PRO A 102 -15.26 -5.58 7.29
CA PRO A 102 -14.90 -6.74 8.11
C PRO A 102 -14.63 -8.02 7.33
N LEU A 103 -15.36 -8.27 6.22
CA LEU A 103 -15.15 -9.45 5.40
C LEU A 103 -13.79 -9.38 4.69
N ARG A 104 -13.45 -8.21 4.19
CA ARG A 104 -12.14 -7.98 3.55
C ARG A 104 -11.01 -8.04 4.57
N ALA A 105 -11.19 -7.48 5.77
CA ALA A 105 -10.21 -7.59 6.84
C ALA A 105 -9.86 -9.04 7.14
N LYS A 106 -10.87 -9.91 7.25
CA LYS A 106 -10.67 -11.35 7.47
C LYS A 106 -9.91 -12.00 6.31
N ALA A 107 -10.33 -11.74 5.06
CA ALA A 107 -9.69 -12.31 3.88
C ALA A 107 -8.20 -11.92 3.77
N TYR A 108 -7.86 -10.65 4.04
CA TYR A 108 -6.46 -10.21 3.99
C TYR A 108 -5.62 -10.74 5.17
N ALA A 109 -6.22 -10.95 6.34
CA ALA A 109 -5.53 -11.61 7.45
C ALA A 109 -5.17 -13.07 7.10
N GLU A 110 -6.05 -13.78 6.40
CA GLU A 110 -5.80 -15.14 5.88
C GLU A 110 -4.67 -15.16 4.83
N LEU A 111 -4.44 -14.03 4.14
CA LEU A 111 -3.33 -13.86 3.18
C LEU A 111 -2.04 -13.35 3.85
N GLY A 112 -2.00 -13.28 5.18
CA GLY A 112 -0.78 -12.92 5.90
C GLY A 112 -0.59 -11.44 6.18
N ILE A 113 -1.62 -10.59 6.01
CA ILE A 113 -1.55 -9.16 6.30
C ILE A 113 -2.24 -8.88 7.62
N ALA A 114 -1.53 -8.33 8.61
CA ALA A 114 -2.18 -7.88 9.84
C ALA A 114 -3.16 -6.74 9.55
N THR A 115 -4.43 -6.89 9.92
CA THR A 115 -5.48 -5.93 9.62
C THR A 115 -6.08 -5.30 10.86
N LEU A 116 -6.40 -4.02 10.78
CA LEU A 116 -7.14 -3.25 11.78
C LEU A 116 -8.49 -2.84 11.19
N CYS A 117 -9.56 -3.51 11.60
CA CYS A 117 -10.90 -3.21 11.11
C CYS A 117 -11.61 -2.21 12.00
N ARG A 118 -11.74 -0.97 11.51
CA ARG A 118 -12.43 0.09 12.25
C ARG A 118 -13.88 -0.26 12.58
N THR A 119 -14.60 -0.87 11.65
CA THR A 119 -15.99 -1.27 11.85
C THR A 119 -16.13 -2.28 12.98
N GLY A 120 -15.32 -3.33 12.97
CA GLY A 120 -15.33 -4.34 14.04
C GLY A 120 -15.00 -3.75 15.40
N LEU A 121 -13.94 -2.92 15.48
CA LEU A 121 -13.57 -2.25 16.74
C LEU A 121 -14.69 -1.36 17.31
N MET A 122 -15.40 -0.64 16.43
CA MET A 122 -16.52 0.21 16.88
C MET A 122 -17.71 -0.61 17.38
N VAL A 123 -18.05 -1.69 16.68
CA VAL A 123 -19.14 -2.59 17.11
C VAL A 123 -18.80 -3.24 18.45
N ASP A 124 -17.58 -3.78 18.59
CA ASP A 124 -17.13 -4.37 19.88
C ASP A 124 -17.15 -3.36 21.04
N ALA A 125 -16.77 -2.11 20.77
CA ALA A 125 -16.82 -1.05 21.78
C ALA A 125 -18.27 -0.73 22.20
N ILE A 126 -19.21 -0.73 21.27
CA ILE A 126 -20.65 -0.53 21.54
C ILE A 126 -21.21 -1.71 22.32
N ASP A 127 -20.93 -2.94 21.88
CA ASP A 127 -21.38 -4.17 22.57
C ASP A 127 -20.89 -4.18 24.03
N HIS A 128 -19.60 -3.86 24.22
CA HIS A 128 -19.01 -3.77 25.54
C HIS A 128 -19.71 -2.73 26.43
N TYR A 129 -19.99 -1.53 25.90
CA TYR A 129 -20.71 -0.47 26.64
C TYR A 129 -22.13 -0.88 27.04
N LEU A 130 -22.82 -1.62 26.16
CA LEU A 130 -24.18 -2.09 26.39
C LEU A 130 -24.26 -3.39 27.22
N GLY A 131 -23.11 -4.01 27.55
CA GLY A 131 -23.06 -5.28 28.27
C GLY A 131 -23.48 -6.48 27.40
N PHE A 132 -23.41 -6.36 26.10
CA PHE A 132 -23.66 -7.46 25.17
C PHE A 132 -22.40 -8.30 24.95
N PRO A 133 -22.55 -9.59 24.58
CA PRO A 133 -21.41 -10.37 24.11
C PRO A 133 -20.87 -9.77 22.80
N SER A 134 -19.55 -9.91 22.56
CA SER A 134 -18.93 -9.45 21.30
C SER A 134 -19.68 -10.01 20.09
N SER A 135 -19.93 -9.17 19.10
CA SER A 135 -20.55 -9.54 17.83
C SER A 135 -19.73 -10.54 17.02
N GLY A 136 -18.46 -10.73 17.39
CA GLY A 136 -17.52 -11.59 16.65
C GLY A 136 -17.04 -10.99 15.33
N LEU A 137 -17.35 -9.72 15.06
CA LEU A 137 -16.76 -9.02 13.91
C LEU A 137 -15.27 -8.80 14.17
N PRO A 138 -14.41 -9.01 13.15
CA PRO A 138 -12.98 -8.82 13.33
C PRO A 138 -12.65 -7.35 13.59
N GLY A 139 -12.09 -7.04 14.77
CA GLY A 139 -11.56 -5.73 15.09
C GLY A 139 -10.09 -5.61 14.69
N MET A 140 -9.23 -6.42 15.31
CA MET A 140 -7.83 -6.53 14.97
C MET A 140 -7.49 -7.99 14.67
N LEU A 141 -6.90 -8.26 13.53
CA LEU A 141 -6.53 -9.59 13.08
C LEU A 141 -5.01 -9.67 12.85
N ALA A 142 -4.39 -10.62 13.53
CA ALA A 142 -3.04 -11.03 13.19
C ALA A 142 -3.03 -11.88 11.90
N PRO A 143 -1.91 -11.94 11.17
CA PRO A 143 -1.76 -12.86 10.05
C PRO A 143 -1.99 -14.30 10.49
N THR A 144 -2.78 -15.05 9.73
CA THR A 144 -3.06 -16.48 10.00
C THR A 144 -2.20 -17.43 9.16
N GLY A 145 -1.49 -16.90 8.16
CA GLY A 145 -0.61 -17.68 7.30
C GLY A 145 0.81 -17.75 7.86
N HIS A 146 1.42 -18.93 7.79
CA HIS A 146 2.87 -19.05 7.91
C HIS A 146 3.50 -18.40 6.67
N HIS A 147 3.94 -17.16 6.75
CA HIS A 147 5.01 -16.69 5.89
C HIS A 147 6.27 -17.45 6.34
N GLU A 148 6.44 -18.67 5.83
CA GLU A 148 7.79 -19.17 5.67
C GLU A 148 8.47 -18.15 4.76
N ALA A 149 9.32 -17.35 5.36
CA ALA A 149 10.12 -16.38 4.68
C ALA A 149 10.85 -17.11 3.54
N HIS A 150 10.44 -16.87 2.31
CA HIS A 150 11.25 -17.17 1.15
C HIS A 150 12.48 -16.24 1.16
N HIS A 151 13.31 -16.41 2.20
CA HIS A 151 14.70 -15.97 2.20
C HIS A 151 15.52 -17.00 1.41
N ASP A 152 15.15 -17.24 0.16
CA ASP A 152 16.02 -17.96 -0.77
C ASP A 152 16.24 -17.10 -2.03
N ARG A 153 16.75 -15.89 -1.81
CA ARG A 153 17.23 -15.00 -2.86
C ARG A 153 18.76 -14.95 -2.94
N ALA A 154 19.43 -16.00 -2.43
CA ALA A 154 20.87 -16.18 -2.57
C ALA A 154 21.14 -17.41 -3.42
N SER A 155 21.06 -17.28 -4.75
CA SER A 155 21.86 -17.97 -5.78
C SER A 155 21.10 -18.06 -7.12
N ARG A 156 20.97 -16.93 -7.83
CA ARG A 156 20.90 -17.01 -9.28
C ARG A 156 22.36 -16.96 -9.79
N PRO A 157 22.89 -18.06 -10.35
CA PRO A 157 24.16 -17.99 -11.04
C PRO A 157 24.01 -17.10 -12.26
N ALA A 158 24.93 -16.14 -12.40
CA ALA A 158 25.08 -15.37 -13.63
C ALA A 158 25.44 -16.33 -14.76
N THR A 159 24.47 -16.69 -15.60
CA THR A 159 24.76 -17.36 -16.86
C THR A 159 25.28 -16.32 -17.85
N ASN A 160 26.59 -16.25 -17.97
CA ASN A 160 27.26 -15.72 -19.14
C ASN A 160 26.89 -16.59 -20.34
N ALA A 161 26.02 -16.10 -21.21
CA ALA A 161 25.83 -16.63 -22.56
C ALA A 161 26.60 -15.78 -23.54
N ALA A 162 27.91 -16.07 -23.65
CA ALA A 162 28.64 -15.83 -24.88
C ALA A 162 28.42 -17.07 -25.77
N GLY A 163 27.76 -16.93 -26.88
CA GLY A 163 27.45 -18.03 -27.80
C GLY A 163 27.14 -17.51 -29.20
N SER A 164 28.20 -17.27 -29.95
CA SER A 164 28.42 -17.39 -31.40
C SER A 164 27.21 -17.27 -32.36
N LEU A 165 27.35 -16.29 -33.26
CA LEU A 165 26.68 -16.21 -34.56
C LEU A 165 26.96 -17.49 -35.41
N THR A 166 25.89 -18.06 -35.95
CA THR A 166 26.01 -18.89 -37.16
C THR A 166 24.96 -18.41 -38.15
N THR A 167 25.44 -17.82 -39.23
CA THR A 167 24.72 -17.48 -40.44
C THR A 167 24.40 -18.73 -41.26
N VAL A 168 23.13 -18.92 -41.61
CA VAL A 168 22.76 -19.63 -42.85
C VAL A 168 21.55 -18.94 -43.48
N GLY A 169 21.73 -18.70 -44.74
CA GLY A 169 20.91 -17.89 -45.63
C GLY A 169 19.78 -18.62 -46.30
N GLY A 170 19.00 -17.84 -47.01
CA GLY A 170 18.34 -18.22 -48.26
C GLY A 170 16.82 -18.33 -48.24
N GLY A 171 16.18 -17.51 -49.08
CA GLY A 171 14.94 -17.89 -49.76
C GLY A 171 13.75 -16.94 -49.58
N GLN A 172 13.62 -15.90 -50.36
CA GLN A 172 12.53 -15.54 -51.31
C GLN A 172 11.10 -16.05 -50.95
N SER A 173 10.00 -15.30 -51.00
CA SER A 173 9.47 -14.29 -51.92
C SER A 173 7.96 -14.06 -51.65
N SER A 174 7.43 -12.94 -52.14
CA SER A 174 6.04 -12.62 -52.53
C SER A 174 5.06 -12.25 -51.44
N SER A 175 4.63 -11.03 -51.32
CA SER A 175 3.75 -10.17 -52.17
C SER A 175 2.33 -10.05 -51.61
N GLU A 176 1.85 -8.78 -51.62
CA GLU A 176 0.45 -8.31 -51.71
C GLU A 176 -0.40 -8.36 -50.43
N SER A 177 -1.20 -7.41 -50.03
CA SER A 177 -1.63 -6.11 -50.58
C SER A 177 -2.51 -5.38 -49.55
N THR A 178 -2.35 -4.10 -49.47
CA THR A 178 -3.36 -3.02 -49.27
C THR A 178 -4.72 -3.39 -48.68
N THR A 179 -5.17 -2.72 -47.58
CA THR A 179 -6.35 -1.86 -47.64
C THR A 179 -6.40 -0.87 -46.48
N SER A 180 -6.43 0.39 -46.82
CA SER A 180 -6.74 1.56 -46.00
C SER A 180 -8.23 1.59 -45.69
N ALA A 181 -8.61 1.88 -44.45
CA ALA A 181 -9.95 2.33 -44.10
C ALA A 181 -9.87 3.50 -43.11
N THR A 182 -10.11 4.66 -43.67
CA THR A 182 -10.33 5.95 -43.04
C THR A 182 -11.69 5.95 -42.32
N VAL A 183 -11.76 6.39 -41.07
CA VAL A 183 -13.02 6.68 -40.37
C VAL A 183 -13.05 8.16 -39.98
N PRO A 184 -14.16 8.87 -40.27
CA PRO A 184 -14.22 10.33 -40.15
C PRO A 184 -14.51 10.79 -38.73
N ASN A 185 -13.90 11.93 -38.43
CA ASN A 185 -14.06 12.77 -37.27
C ASN A 185 -15.45 13.43 -37.24
N ALA A 186 -16.18 13.30 -36.14
CA ALA A 186 -17.35 14.12 -35.86
C ALA A 186 -17.13 14.92 -34.57
N GLY A 187 -17.06 16.21 -34.72
CA GLY A 187 -16.83 17.21 -33.69
C GLY A 187 -18.05 17.49 -32.81
N PRO A 188 -17.91 18.36 -31.79
CA PRO A 188 -18.82 18.47 -30.66
C PRO A 188 -20.02 19.38 -30.95
N THR A 189 -21.20 18.97 -30.51
CA THR A 189 -22.38 19.84 -30.37
C THR A 189 -22.65 20.13 -28.88
N THR A 190 -22.56 21.39 -28.56
CA THR A 190 -23.15 22.03 -27.36
C THR A 190 -24.65 22.15 -27.52
N PRO A 191 -25.44 22.04 -26.44
CA PRO A 191 -26.71 22.70 -26.33
C PRO A 191 -26.70 23.81 -25.26
N GLN A 192 -27.27 24.91 -25.71
CA GLN A 192 -27.59 26.15 -25.04
C GLN A 192 -28.89 25.98 -24.20
N GLU A 193 -28.92 26.68 -23.11
CA GLU A 193 -30.00 27.21 -22.28
C GLU A 193 -31.50 26.86 -22.59
N ALA A 194 -32.18 26.48 -21.53
CA ALA A 194 -33.46 27.06 -21.06
C ALA A 194 -33.68 26.70 -19.59
#